data_29cafee0822396ddc2b71bf17b2d0e59
#
_entry.id   29cafee0822396ddc2b71bf17b2d0e59
#
_cell.length_a   1.000
_cell.length_b   1.000
_cell.length_c   1.000
_cell.angle_alpha   90.00
_cell.angle_beta   90.00
_cell.angle_gamma   90.00
#
_symmetry.space_group_name_H-M   'P 1'
#
loop_
_entity.id
_entity.type
_entity.pdbx_description
1 polymer ?
#
loop_
_entity_poly.entity_id
_entity_poly.type
_entity_poly.pdbx_seq_one_letter_code
_entity_poly.pdbx_strand_id
1 'polypeptide(L)'
;MDLIEDETLLRRYVVSTSRHGLGTESGSCKTPTGRFRVAEKHGDGAEPGTVFKSRVATGEIGGEDDPKDHVQTRILWLEGLDADNANTFERYIYIHGTNAESRLGLPASEGCVRMNNLDVIDLFERVPVGTEVHIDGGE
;
A
#
# COMPACT_ATOMS: atom_id res chain seq x y z
N MET A 1 -9.09 -1.56 -5.56
CA MET A 1 -8.33 -2.81 -5.30
C MET A 1 -9.30 -3.88 -4.81
N ASP A 2 -9.18 -5.06 -5.36
CA ASP A 2 -10.08 -6.17 -5.06
C ASP A 2 -9.36 -7.28 -4.31
N LEU A 3 -10.00 -7.78 -3.25
CA LEU A 3 -9.55 -8.96 -2.54
C LEU A 3 -10.34 -10.16 -3.07
N ILE A 4 -9.63 -11.11 -3.65
CA ILE A 4 -10.23 -12.27 -4.31
C ILE A 4 -9.69 -13.55 -3.68
N GLU A 5 -10.57 -14.51 -3.40
CA GLU A 5 -10.21 -15.82 -2.91
C GLU A 5 -10.96 -16.87 -3.73
N ASP A 6 -10.22 -17.82 -4.31
CA ASP A 6 -10.80 -18.89 -5.13
C ASP A 6 -11.72 -18.35 -6.23
N GLU A 7 -11.28 -17.29 -6.91
CA GLU A 7 -12.00 -16.59 -7.97
C GLU A 7 -13.27 -15.86 -7.49
N THR A 8 -13.49 -15.78 -6.18
CA THR A 8 -14.61 -15.07 -5.59
C THR A 8 -14.16 -13.72 -5.05
N LEU A 9 -14.84 -12.65 -5.46
CA LEU A 9 -14.57 -11.31 -4.93
C LEU A 9 -15.11 -11.22 -3.51
N LEU A 10 -14.22 -11.00 -2.54
CA LEU A 10 -14.59 -10.87 -1.12
C LEU A 10 -14.83 -9.42 -0.71
N ARG A 11 -13.96 -8.52 -1.13
CA ARG A 11 -14.02 -7.10 -0.78
C ARG A 11 -13.43 -6.26 -1.90
N ARG A 12 -13.91 -5.05 -2.00
CA ARG A 12 -13.34 -4.03 -2.92
C ARG A 12 -12.99 -2.81 -2.10
N TYR A 13 -11.77 -2.32 -2.28
CA TYR A 13 -11.25 -1.18 -1.54
C TYR A 13 -10.93 -0.03 -2.48
N VAL A 14 -11.21 1.20 -2.03
CA VAL A 14 -10.77 2.40 -2.74
C VAL A 14 -9.31 2.66 -2.37
N VAL A 15 -8.47 2.89 -3.36
CA VAL A 15 -7.03 3.12 -3.15
C VAL A 15 -6.56 4.32 -3.95
N SER A 16 -5.39 4.85 -3.57
CA SER A 16 -4.65 5.82 -4.38
C SER A 16 -3.31 5.23 -4.76
N THR A 17 -2.90 5.48 -6.00
CA THR A 17 -1.58 5.11 -6.51
C THR A 17 -0.80 6.38 -6.83
N SER A 18 0.36 6.24 -7.50
CA SER A 18 1.26 7.35 -7.71
C SER A 18 0.66 8.46 -8.57
N ARG A 19 0.89 9.70 -8.15
CA ARG A 19 0.59 10.89 -8.97
C ARG A 19 1.49 10.98 -10.20
N HIS A 20 2.57 10.21 -10.24
CA HIS A 20 3.52 10.15 -11.37
C HIS A 20 3.16 9.06 -12.39
N GLY A 21 2.09 8.31 -12.15
CA GLY A 21 1.64 7.24 -13.04
C GLY A 21 2.20 5.87 -12.66
N LEU A 22 2.15 4.95 -13.60
CA LEU A 22 2.57 3.56 -13.41
C LEU A 22 3.93 3.32 -14.06
N GLY A 23 4.77 2.55 -13.41
CA GLY A 23 6.09 2.19 -13.95
C GLY A 23 6.98 1.55 -12.91
N THR A 24 8.03 0.87 -13.37
CA THR A 24 8.89 0.05 -12.52
C THR A 24 10.31 0.63 -12.34
N GLU A 25 10.62 1.76 -12.97
CA GLU A 25 11.97 2.32 -12.92
C GLU A 25 12.31 2.82 -11.52
N SER A 26 13.53 2.52 -11.08
CA SER A 26 14.04 2.98 -9.80
C SER A 26 14.11 4.52 -9.79
N GLY A 27 13.64 5.12 -8.69
CA GLY A 27 13.65 6.58 -8.55
C GLY A 27 12.55 7.30 -9.29
N SER A 28 11.66 6.59 -10.01
CA SER A 28 10.59 7.22 -10.79
C SER A 28 9.43 7.71 -9.94
N CYS A 29 9.28 7.23 -8.71
CA CYS A 29 8.13 7.47 -7.84
C CYS A 29 6.80 6.98 -8.42
N LYS A 30 6.87 6.11 -9.43
CA LYS A 30 5.68 5.51 -10.06
C LYS A 30 5.27 4.24 -9.32
N THR A 31 3.98 3.91 -9.38
CA THR A 31 3.50 2.64 -8.84
C THR A 31 3.83 1.53 -9.84
N PRO A 32 4.54 0.47 -9.40
CA PRO A 32 4.89 -0.61 -10.31
C PRO A 32 3.69 -1.46 -10.68
N THR A 33 3.79 -2.16 -11.81
CA THR A 33 2.75 -3.05 -12.31
C THR A 33 3.26 -4.48 -12.41
N GLY A 34 2.33 -5.43 -12.53
CA GLY A 34 2.64 -6.84 -12.69
C GLY A 34 2.22 -7.66 -11.47
N ARG A 35 2.96 -8.73 -11.21
CA ARG A 35 2.67 -9.62 -10.09
C ARG A 35 3.62 -9.37 -8.95
N PHE A 36 3.08 -9.40 -7.75
CA PHE A 36 3.80 -9.18 -6.49
C PHE A 36 3.34 -10.18 -5.47
N ARG A 37 4.08 -10.24 -4.35
CA ARG A 37 3.59 -10.91 -3.16
C ARG A 37 3.83 -10.01 -1.95
N VAL A 38 3.07 -10.23 -0.89
CA VAL A 38 3.30 -9.57 0.39
C VAL A 38 4.52 -10.23 1.03
N ALA A 39 5.63 -9.52 1.07
CA ALA A 39 6.89 -10.06 1.61
C ALA A 39 6.94 -9.91 3.13
N GLU A 40 6.47 -8.78 3.66
CA GLU A 40 6.47 -8.49 5.09
C GLU A 40 5.22 -7.69 5.46
N LYS A 41 4.81 -7.82 6.72
CA LYS A 41 3.69 -7.07 7.28
C LYS A 41 4.16 -6.43 8.60
N HIS A 42 3.82 -5.15 8.79
CA HIS A 42 4.20 -4.42 9.99
C HIS A 42 3.01 -3.65 10.54
N GLY A 43 2.93 -3.53 11.87
CA GLY A 43 1.93 -2.72 12.54
C GLY A 43 0.78 -3.48 13.18
N ASP A 44 0.90 -4.79 13.32
CA ASP A 44 -0.15 -5.58 13.98
C ASP A 44 -0.42 -5.02 15.37
N GLY A 45 -1.70 -4.78 15.66
CA GLY A 45 -2.11 -4.25 16.96
C GLY A 45 -1.95 -2.75 17.15
N ALA A 46 -1.35 -2.02 16.21
CA ALA A 46 -1.22 -0.57 16.34
C ALA A 46 -2.58 0.11 16.15
N GLU A 47 -2.77 1.24 16.83
CA GLU A 47 -4.01 2.01 16.70
C GLU A 47 -4.13 2.61 15.28
N PRO A 48 -5.37 2.77 14.77
CA PRO A 48 -5.56 3.42 13.48
C PRO A 48 -4.92 4.81 13.47
N GLY A 49 -4.22 5.14 12.40
CA GLY A 49 -3.54 6.41 12.27
C GLY A 49 -2.12 6.46 12.84
N THR A 50 -1.64 5.39 13.48
CA THR A 50 -0.27 5.34 13.99
C THR A 50 0.71 5.59 12.86
N VAL A 51 1.59 6.58 13.03
CA VAL A 51 2.61 6.94 12.03
C VAL A 51 3.81 6.00 12.16
N PHE A 52 4.30 5.51 11.02
CA PHE A 52 5.48 4.65 10.96
C PHE A 52 6.62 5.37 10.26
N LYS A 53 7.84 5.18 10.77
CA LYS A 53 9.07 5.61 10.10
C LYS A 53 9.99 4.40 10.02
N SER A 54 10.48 4.11 8.82
CA SER A 54 11.29 2.92 8.57
C SER A 54 10.66 1.66 9.17
N ARG A 55 9.34 1.54 8.99
CA ARG A 55 8.53 0.41 9.43
C ARG A 55 8.42 0.23 10.95
N VAL A 56 8.75 1.27 11.70
CA VAL A 56 8.66 1.27 13.17
C VAL A 56 7.61 2.30 13.60
N ALA A 57 6.72 1.91 14.51
CA ALA A 57 5.71 2.80 15.06
C ALA A 57 6.38 3.91 15.87
N THR A 58 5.98 5.17 15.61
CA THR A 58 6.57 6.34 16.26
C THR A 58 5.86 6.73 17.56
N GLY A 59 4.63 6.23 17.75
CA GLY A 59 3.77 6.67 18.85
C GLY A 59 2.92 7.88 18.51
N GLU A 60 3.12 8.48 17.34
CA GLU A 60 2.31 9.61 16.89
C GLU A 60 1.11 9.12 16.06
N ILE A 61 0.01 9.86 16.12
CA ILE A 61 -1.18 9.61 15.29
C ILE A 61 -1.27 10.72 14.25
N GLY A 62 -1.30 10.33 12.96
CA GLY A 62 -1.41 11.29 11.87
C GLY A 62 -2.87 11.74 11.67
N GLY A 63 -3.07 12.99 11.30
CA GLY A 63 -4.39 13.55 11.04
C GLY A 63 -4.49 14.15 9.65
N GLU A 64 -5.73 14.35 9.20
CA GLU A 64 -6.06 14.85 7.86
C GLU A 64 -5.48 16.25 7.60
N ASP A 65 -5.34 17.06 8.63
CA ASP A 65 -4.82 18.42 8.53
C ASP A 65 -3.29 18.51 8.63
N ASP A 66 -2.60 17.39 8.82
CA ASP A 66 -1.14 17.37 8.80
C ASP A 66 -0.68 17.51 7.34
N PRO A 67 0.17 18.50 7.02
CA PRO A 67 0.65 18.68 5.64
C PRO A 67 1.60 17.58 5.18
N LYS A 68 2.16 16.81 6.10
CA LYS A 68 3.09 15.72 5.74
C LYS A 68 2.32 14.48 5.30
N ASP A 69 2.90 13.79 4.33
CA ASP A 69 2.37 12.53 3.84
C ASP A 69 2.95 11.40 4.70
N HIS A 70 2.09 10.78 5.50
CA HIS A 70 2.53 9.74 6.42
C HIS A 70 2.18 8.35 5.93
N VAL A 71 3.10 7.41 6.18
CA VAL A 71 2.81 5.98 6.15
C VAL A 71 2.22 5.65 7.51
N GLN A 72 1.00 5.19 7.55
CA GLN A 72 0.37 4.95 8.85
C GLN A 72 -0.55 3.75 8.87
N THR A 73 -0.88 3.32 10.07
CA THR A 73 -1.85 2.28 10.44
C THR A 73 -1.31 0.87 10.26
N ARG A 74 -0.98 0.48 9.06
CA ARG A 74 -0.42 -0.85 8.73
C ARG A 74 0.45 -0.74 7.49
N ILE A 75 1.42 -1.63 7.39
CA ILE A 75 2.29 -1.75 6.21
C ILE A 75 2.23 -3.19 5.70
N LEU A 76 1.91 -3.34 4.41
CA LEU A 76 2.12 -4.58 3.67
C LEU A 76 3.17 -4.27 2.63
N TRP A 77 4.37 -4.80 2.79
CA TRP A 77 5.53 -4.50 1.95
C TRP A 77 5.58 -5.49 0.80
N LEU A 78 5.62 -5.00 -0.43
CA LEU A 78 5.51 -5.82 -1.63
C LEU A 78 6.87 -6.20 -2.20
N GLU A 79 6.94 -7.41 -2.73
CA GLU A 79 8.08 -7.93 -3.48
C GLU A 79 7.60 -8.24 -4.89
N GLY A 80 8.38 -7.88 -5.91
CA GLY A 80 8.01 -8.17 -7.29
C GLY A 80 8.31 -9.60 -7.68
N LEU A 81 7.41 -10.21 -8.44
CA LEU A 81 7.54 -11.59 -8.91
C LEU A 81 7.93 -11.67 -10.38
N ASP A 82 7.89 -10.56 -11.11
CA ASP A 82 8.22 -10.51 -12.53
C ASP A 82 9.61 -9.89 -12.72
N ALA A 83 10.25 -10.18 -13.86
CA ALA A 83 11.56 -9.62 -14.17
C ALA A 83 11.52 -8.09 -14.21
N ASP A 84 10.43 -7.52 -14.75
CA ASP A 84 10.30 -6.07 -14.93
C ASP A 84 10.10 -5.32 -13.61
N ASN A 85 9.59 -5.99 -12.57
CA ASN A 85 9.31 -5.33 -11.30
C ASN A 85 10.14 -5.92 -10.15
N ALA A 86 11.22 -6.61 -10.44
CA ALA A 86 12.05 -7.29 -9.45
C ALA A 86 12.66 -6.34 -8.41
N ASN A 87 12.73 -5.03 -8.71
CA ASN A 87 13.27 -4.00 -7.81
C ASN A 87 12.24 -3.43 -6.83
N THR A 88 11.03 -3.98 -6.80
CA THR A 88 9.91 -3.41 -6.02
C THR A 88 10.21 -3.36 -4.51
N PHE A 89 10.73 -4.44 -3.94
CA PHE A 89 11.03 -4.49 -2.51
C PHE A 89 12.06 -3.43 -2.13
N GLU A 90 13.09 -3.26 -2.95
CA GLU A 90 14.17 -2.29 -2.72
C GLU A 90 13.69 -0.85 -2.90
N ARG A 91 12.60 -0.64 -3.62
CA ARG A 91 11.97 0.66 -3.81
C ARG A 91 11.02 1.02 -2.66
N TYR A 92 10.86 0.15 -1.66
CA TYR A 92 9.97 0.37 -0.51
C TYR A 92 8.52 0.61 -0.93
N ILE A 93 8.01 -0.26 -1.80
CA ILE A 93 6.61 -0.16 -2.24
C ILE A 93 5.71 -0.88 -1.25
N TYR A 94 4.91 -0.09 -0.53
CA TYR A 94 3.98 -0.60 0.47
C TYR A 94 2.54 -0.42 0.05
N ILE A 95 1.66 -1.26 0.63
CA ILE A 95 0.25 -0.92 0.78
C ILE A 95 0.13 -0.44 2.21
N HIS A 96 -0.41 0.77 2.42
CA HIS A 96 -0.46 1.35 3.78
C HIS A 96 -1.65 2.29 3.94
N GLY A 97 -1.97 2.61 5.19
CA GLY A 97 -2.94 3.64 5.49
C GLY A 97 -2.37 5.04 5.26
N THR A 98 -3.23 6.04 5.19
CA THR A 98 -2.83 7.41 4.91
C THR A 98 -3.59 8.40 5.78
N ASN A 99 -2.94 9.53 6.10
CA ASN A 99 -3.61 10.66 6.72
C ASN A 99 -4.34 11.55 5.68
N ALA A 100 -4.17 11.27 4.39
CA ALA A 100 -4.82 12.02 3.31
C ALA A 100 -6.01 11.25 2.74
N GLU A 101 -6.92 10.80 3.60
CA GLU A 101 -8.05 9.96 3.17
C GLU A 101 -8.97 10.65 2.18
N SER A 102 -9.02 11.97 2.19
CA SER A 102 -9.82 12.74 1.23
C SER A 102 -9.33 12.62 -0.21
N ARG A 103 -8.09 12.14 -0.40
CA ARG A 103 -7.50 11.96 -1.73
C ARG A 103 -7.62 10.54 -2.27
N LEU A 104 -8.23 9.65 -1.53
CA LEU A 104 -8.40 8.26 -1.99
C LEU A 104 -9.26 8.22 -3.24
N GLY A 105 -8.85 7.37 -4.19
CA GLY A 105 -9.47 7.29 -5.50
C GLY A 105 -8.80 8.17 -6.55
N LEU A 106 -7.84 9.02 -6.15
CA LEU A 106 -7.12 9.93 -7.03
C LEU A 106 -5.64 9.55 -7.07
N PRO A 107 -4.92 9.85 -8.17
CA PRO A 107 -3.47 9.65 -8.21
C PRO A 107 -2.82 10.67 -7.26
N ALA A 108 -2.25 10.22 -6.17
CA ALA A 108 -1.80 11.12 -5.10
C ALA A 108 -0.51 10.70 -4.40
N SER A 109 -0.05 9.45 -4.56
CA SER A 109 1.11 8.97 -3.81
C SER A 109 2.44 9.13 -4.56
N GLU A 110 3.52 8.74 -3.90
CA GLU A 110 4.87 8.73 -4.47
C GLU A 110 5.31 7.29 -4.79
N GLY A 111 4.36 6.41 -5.14
CA GLY A 111 4.63 5.05 -5.57
C GLY A 111 3.89 3.98 -4.79
N CYS A 112 3.68 4.19 -3.49
CA CYS A 112 2.94 3.24 -2.66
C CYS A 112 1.44 3.25 -2.97
N VAL A 113 0.76 2.18 -2.55
CA VAL A 113 -0.70 2.08 -2.65
C VAL A 113 -1.28 2.53 -1.31
N ARG A 114 -2.04 3.62 -1.32
CA ARG A 114 -2.66 4.18 -0.12
C ARG A 114 -4.09 3.72 0.05
N MET A 115 -4.47 3.47 1.30
CA MET A 115 -5.81 3.03 1.65
C MET A 115 -6.35 3.84 2.83
N ASN A 116 -7.66 3.81 2.99
CA ASN A 116 -8.34 4.26 4.22
C ASN A 116 -7.77 3.46 5.39
N ASN A 117 -7.60 4.10 6.54
CA ASN A 117 -6.97 3.45 7.70
C ASN A 117 -7.72 2.22 8.20
N LEU A 118 -9.05 2.26 8.19
CA LEU A 118 -9.85 1.10 8.62
C LEU A 118 -9.80 -0.01 7.57
N ASP A 119 -9.75 0.35 6.29
CA ASP A 119 -9.67 -0.62 5.20
C ASP A 119 -8.34 -1.36 5.22
N VAL A 120 -7.22 -0.67 5.49
CA VAL A 120 -5.93 -1.35 5.51
C VAL A 120 -5.82 -2.31 6.70
N ILE A 121 -6.49 -2.01 7.81
CA ILE A 121 -6.58 -2.95 8.93
C ILE A 121 -7.34 -4.19 8.49
N ASP A 122 -8.48 -4.02 7.82
CA ASP A 122 -9.28 -5.14 7.31
C ASP A 122 -8.47 -6.01 6.35
N LEU A 123 -7.77 -5.39 5.41
CA LEU A 123 -6.92 -6.11 4.46
C LEU A 123 -5.80 -6.85 5.19
N PHE A 124 -5.13 -6.18 6.11
CA PHE A 124 -4.02 -6.76 6.89
C PHE A 124 -4.45 -8.02 7.64
N GLU A 125 -5.64 -8.00 8.22
CA GLU A 125 -6.16 -9.16 8.96
C GLU A 125 -6.51 -10.34 8.04
N ARG A 126 -6.86 -10.05 6.78
CA ARG A 126 -7.34 -11.06 5.83
C ARG A 126 -6.24 -11.72 5.03
N VAL A 127 -5.12 -11.05 4.81
CA VAL A 127 -4.07 -11.56 3.90
C VAL A 127 -2.81 -11.93 4.68
N PRO A 128 -2.34 -13.17 4.57
CA PRO A 128 -1.07 -13.56 5.18
C PRO A 128 0.12 -13.11 4.32
N VAL A 129 1.31 -13.12 4.92
CA VAL A 129 2.57 -13.00 4.16
C VAL A 129 2.59 -14.09 3.09
N GLY A 130 3.02 -13.73 1.90
CA GLY A 130 3.06 -14.63 0.75
C GLY A 130 1.86 -14.49 -0.17
N THR A 131 0.83 -13.75 0.23
CA THR A 131 -0.35 -13.51 -0.63
C THR A 131 0.08 -12.81 -1.91
N GLU A 132 -0.41 -13.30 -3.04
CA GLU A 132 -0.10 -12.71 -4.34
C GLU A 132 -0.94 -11.47 -4.58
N VAL A 133 -0.32 -10.43 -5.16
CA VAL A 133 -0.96 -9.17 -5.48
C VAL A 133 -0.70 -8.86 -6.95
N HIS A 134 -1.73 -8.45 -7.67
CA HIS A 134 -1.60 -8.06 -9.08
C HIS A 134 -1.96 -6.59 -9.21
N ILE A 135 -1.09 -5.81 -9.86
CA ILE A 135 -1.34 -4.41 -10.17
C ILE A 135 -1.25 -4.27 -11.69
N ASP A 136 -2.35 -3.88 -12.32
CA ASP A 136 -2.36 -3.71 -13.77
C ASP A 136 -2.67 -2.26 -14.14
N GLY A 137 -2.72 -1.98 -15.44
CA GLY A 137 -2.88 -0.63 -15.93
C GLY A 137 -4.25 0.00 -15.73
N GLY A 138 -5.17 -0.73 -15.07
CA GLY A 138 -6.47 -0.17 -14.74
C GLY A 138 -7.44 -0.11 -15.91
N GLU A 139 -7.21 -0.86 -16.93
CA GLU A 139 -8.09 -0.90 -18.12
C GLU A 139 -8.98 -2.10 -18.13
#